data_7aa8e64e67982bce7477e0cfee62af36
#
_entry.id   7aa8e64e67982bce7477e0cfee62af36
#
_cell.length_a   1.000
_cell.length_b   1.000
_cell.length_c   1.000
_cell.angle_alpha   90.00
_cell.angle_beta   90.00
_cell.angle_gamma   90.00
#
_symmetry.space_group_name_H-M   'P 1'
#
loop_
_entity.id
_entity.type
_entity.pdbx_description
1 polymer ?
#
loop_
_entity_poly.entity_id
_entity_poly.type
_entity_poly.pdbx_seq_one_letter_code
_entity_poly.pdbx_strand_id
1 'polypeptide(L)'
;MKNRFIKLLLAAVLLGSLSPAAAQTREMDLSGEWRFQTDVMDFRRGSLSPRYNHQLQETIMLPGITDDYKIGYKSPYRHVDRLTRVYEYMGPAWYQRDIEFPADWKGKCIFLYFERTHWLSSVWVDTKEVSRLDYISVPHNHDLTDFVTPGKTHRITVCIDNRFQYNTHKWNHAHTEFTQINWNGILGEMKLVAVDPVYIDDMQLYPDIETNSVDVRLKIDNRTKKPFEGKALLTVSGNGLHVTKEVPVGGEAEEIDLTETVALGREAKLWDEFNPSLYTVECTLLTGAGKESFEHKKSATFGMREVAQGRNHILLNGRPLHLRGTVENAVFPKTGHAPVCDAEWERIMRIVKDYGLYHIRFHSWCPPAAAFRMADRHGVYLEVEMPMWGKDAEPDEARYDFFRREMRAILKEYGNHPSFVLYCNGNEITGNFDFIEELTADGRKLDTRHLYSGSTARTRVPSDQYYVSQQTNKGPVKVYEGRPSTDWDRSKESDVDVPVISHESGQRCVYPDFREIGKYTGPVEARNFELWREMLTANGMGDQAHDFFRASGALTVVE
;
A
#
# COMPACT_ATOMS: atom_id res chain seq x y z
N MET A 1 5.62 -84.74 -9.89
CA MET A 1 5.88 -83.51 -9.21
C MET A 1 5.48 -82.31 -10.11
N LYS A 2 4.28 -81.82 -9.99
CA LYS A 2 3.78 -80.64 -10.78
C LYS A 2 3.10 -79.69 -9.81
N ASN A 3 3.73 -78.55 -9.55
CA ASN A 3 3.17 -77.46 -8.76
C ASN A 3 2.14 -76.71 -9.60
N ARG A 4 0.90 -76.63 -9.13
CA ARG A 4 -0.12 -75.73 -9.63
C ARG A 4 -0.12 -74.45 -8.80
N PHE A 5 0.26 -73.32 -9.39
CA PHE A 5 0.03 -71.99 -8.84
C PHE A 5 -1.41 -71.56 -9.10
N ILE A 6 -2.12 -71.31 -8.00
CA ILE A 6 -3.45 -70.67 -8.04
C ILE A 6 -3.23 -69.16 -8.09
N LYS A 7 -3.66 -68.50 -9.18
CA LYS A 7 -3.71 -67.05 -9.27
C LYS A 7 -5.01 -66.56 -8.61
N LEU A 8 -4.91 -65.93 -7.43
CA LEU A 8 -6.01 -65.12 -6.91
C LEU A 8 -5.99 -63.75 -7.64
N LEU A 9 -7.04 -63.43 -8.37
CA LEU A 9 -7.33 -62.07 -8.83
C LEU A 9 -7.99 -61.30 -7.69
N LEU A 10 -7.27 -60.35 -7.08
CA LEU A 10 -7.87 -59.31 -6.26
C LEU A 10 -8.36 -58.20 -7.18
N ALA A 11 -9.66 -58.10 -7.35
CA ALA A 11 -10.31 -56.93 -7.94
C ALA A 11 -10.34 -55.82 -6.86
N ALA A 12 -9.42 -54.87 -6.94
CA ALA A 12 -9.50 -53.65 -6.16
C ALA A 12 -10.57 -52.74 -6.79
N VAL A 13 -11.71 -52.62 -6.12
CA VAL A 13 -12.72 -51.61 -6.43
C VAL A 13 -12.14 -50.28 -5.95
N LEU A 14 -11.62 -49.48 -6.87
CA LEU A 14 -11.32 -48.07 -6.65
C LEU A 14 -12.64 -47.31 -6.50
N LEU A 15 -13.13 -47.18 -5.29
CA LEU A 15 -14.08 -46.14 -4.92
C LEU A 15 -13.28 -44.82 -4.96
N GLY A 16 -13.29 -44.18 -6.13
CA GLY A 16 -12.87 -42.80 -6.27
C GLY A 16 -13.82 -41.94 -5.44
N SER A 17 -13.36 -41.50 -4.27
CA SER A 17 -13.96 -40.40 -3.59
C SER A 17 -13.78 -39.17 -4.47
N LEU A 18 -14.85 -38.81 -5.20
CA LEU A 18 -15.02 -37.49 -5.75
C LEU A 18 -15.11 -36.53 -4.55
N SER A 19 -13.97 -36.06 -4.04
CA SER A 19 -13.96 -34.84 -3.26
C SER A 19 -14.52 -33.75 -4.16
N PRO A 20 -15.57 -33.03 -3.76
CA PRO A 20 -15.97 -31.84 -4.49
C PRO A 20 -14.72 -30.96 -4.57
N ALA A 21 -14.31 -30.59 -5.76
CA ALA A 21 -13.26 -29.61 -5.95
C ALA A 21 -13.70 -28.37 -5.18
N ALA A 22 -13.02 -28.07 -4.09
CA ALA A 22 -13.29 -26.87 -3.31
C ALA A 22 -13.28 -25.70 -4.29
N ALA A 23 -14.35 -24.91 -4.30
CA ALA A 23 -14.45 -23.75 -5.17
C ALA A 23 -13.48 -22.70 -4.63
N GLN A 24 -12.25 -22.80 -5.06
CA GLN A 24 -11.18 -21.86 -4.75
C GLN A 24 -11.37 -20.62 -5.61
N THR A 25 -11.13 -19.43 -5.09
CA THR A 25 -10.95 -18.22 -5.89
C THR A 25 -10.05 -18.56 -7.07
N ARG A 26 -10.53 -18.34 -8.28
CA ARG A 26 -9.78 -18.68 -9.49
C ARG A 26 -9.03 -17.46 -9.94
N GLU A 27 -7.74 -17.60 -10.13
CA GLU A 27 -6.86 -16.52 -10.57
C GLU A 27 -6.16 -16.88 -11.87
N MET A 28 -5.91 -15.87 -12.68
CA MET A 28 -5.08 -15.97 -13.88
C MET A 28 -4.06 -14.85 -13.83
N ASP A 29 -2.79 -15.21 -13.72
CA ASP A 29 -1.67 -14.29 -13.83
C ASP A 29 -1.66 -13.63 -15.21
N LEU A 30 -1.52 -12.30 -15.22
CA LEU A 30 -1.43 -11.50 -16.43
C LEU A 30 -0.04 -10.95 -16.68
N SER A 31 0.95 -11.34 -15.89
CA SER A 31 2.34 -10.98 -16.15
C SER A 31 2.81 -11.50 -17.52
N GLY A 32 3.83 -10.86 -18.08
CA GLY A 32 4.40 -11.23 -19.37
C GLY A 32 4.29 -10.14 -20.42
N GLU A 33 4.35 -10.51 -21.69
CA GLU A 33 4.36 -9.59 -22.82
C GLU A 33 2.97 -8.99 -23.08
N TRP A 34 2.93 -7.65 -23.18
CA TRP A 34 1.77 -6.86 -23.58
C TRP A 34 2.14 -6.01 -24.78
N ARG A 35 1.20 -5.85 -25.73
CA ARG A 35 1.32 -4.82 -26.75
C ARG A 35 1.29 -3.45 -26.09
N PHE A 36 2.03 -2.49 -26.64
CA PHE A 36 2.29 -1.22 -26.01
C PHE A 36 2.29 -0.07 -27.01
N GLN A 37 1.92 1.12 -26.55
CA GLN A 37 2.12 2.38 -27.25
C GLN A 37 1.98 3.57 -26.32
N THR A 38 2.87 4.55 -26.46
CA THR A 38 2.69 5.87 -25.84
C THR A 38 1.66 6.71 -26.58
N ASP A 39 1.09 7.70 -25.91
CA ASP A 39 0.11 8.62 -26.51
C ASP A 39 0.43 10.07 -26.15
N VAL A 40 1.52 10.57 -26.68
CA VAL A 40 2.04 11.93 -26.44
C VAL A 40 1.00 13.01 -26.82
N MET A 41 0.16 12.73 -27.82
CA MET A 41 -0.87 13.67 -28.29
C MET A 41 -2.19 13.57 -27.55
N ASP A 42 -2.29 12.62 -26.63
CA ASP A 42 -3.51 12.35 -25.82
C ASP A 42 -4.79 12.20 -26.66
N PHE A 43 -4.77 11.27 -27.60
CA PHE A 43 -5.93 11.00 -28.46
C PHE A 43 -7.15 10.43 -27.72
N ARG A 44 -7.05 10.17 -26.41
CA ARG A 44 -8.21 9.79 -25.59
C ARG A 44 -9.33 10.84 -25.64
N ARG A 45 -8.95 12.12 -25.76
CA ARG A 45 -9.88 13.28 -25.74
C ARG A 45 -10.41 13.67 -27.11
N GLY A 46 -9.90 13.06 -28.18
CA GLY A 46 -10.25 13.40 -29.56
C GLY A 46 -10.94 12.28 -30.30
N SER A 47 -11.77 12.61 -31.28
CA SER A 47 -12.54 11.69 -32.12
C SER A 47 -11.69 10.90 -33.11
N LEU A 48 -10.36 11.09 -33.15
CA LEU A 48 -9.51 10.66 -34.26
C LEU A 48 -8.89 9.27 -34.11
N SER A 49 -9.38 8.38 -33.28
CA SER A 49 -8.90 6.99 -33.19
C SER A 49 -8.49 6.58 -31.79
N PRO A 50 -9.43 6.20 -30.96
CA PRO A 50 -9.10 5.64 -29.64
C PRO A 50 -8.21 4.41 -29.80
N ARG A 51 -7.15 4.34 -28.97
CA ARG A 51 -6.14 3.27 -29.06
C ARG A 51 -6.72 1.85 -28.86
N TYR A 52 -7.82 1.71 -28.17
CA TYR A 52 -8.51 0.40 -28.01
C TYR A 52 -9.12 -0.15 -29.33
N ASN A 53 -9.33 0.68 -30.34
CA ASN A 53 -9.84 0.25 -31.65
C ASN A 53 -8.77 -0.36 -32.56
N HIS A 54 -7.51 -0.22 -32.22
CA HIS A 54 -6.39 -0.68 -33.03
C HIS A 54 -5.57 -1.71 -32.28
N GLN A 55 -4.91 -2.57 -33.02
CA GLN A 55 -3.87 -3.41 -32.44
C GLN A 55 -2.60 -2.61 -32.30
N LEU A 56 -2.11 -2.48 -31.07
CA LEU A 56 -0.84 -1.81 -30.78
C LEU A 56 0.33 -2.63 -31.32
N GLN A 57 1.41 -1.95 -31.73
CA GLN A 57 2.48 -2.59 -32.51
C GLN A 57 3.75 -2.89 -31.70
N GLU A 58 4.05 -2.06 -30.71
CA GLU A 58 5.21 -2.25 -29.84
C GLU A 58 4.85 -3.25 -28.72
N THR A 59 5.84 -3.77 -28.01
CA THR A 59 5.64 -4.66 -26.87
C THR A 59 6.47 -4.25 -25.66
N ILE A 60 5.98 -4.59 -24.48
CA ILE A 60 6.61 -4.36 -23.19
C ILE A 60 6.29 -5.54 -22.27
N MET A 61 7.18 -5.85 -21.34
CA MET A 61 6.89 -6.81 -20.27
C MET A 61 6.23 -6.10 -19.10
N LEU A 62 5.15 -6.67 -18.58
CA LEU A 62 4.49 -6.27 -17.34
C LEU A 62 4.53 -7.43 -16.32
N PRO A 63 4.60 -7.15 -15.01
CA PRO A 63 4.74 -5.83 -14.40
C PRO A 63 6.07 -5.15 -14.74
N GLY A 64 6.05 -3.82 -14.81
CA GLY A 64 7.20 -2.99 -15.15
C GLY A 64 6.82 -1.55 -15.45
N ILE A 65 7.81 -0.69 -15.66
CA ILE A 65 7.63 0.72 -15.93
C ILE A 65 8.25 1.13 -17.28
N THR A 66 7.79 2.23 -17.84
CA THR A 66 8.31 2.78 -19.11
C THR A 66 9.81 3.06 -19.09
N ASP A 67 10.34 3.41 -17.92
CA ASP A 67 11.77 3.74 -17.75
C ASP A 67 12.69 2.53 -17.95
N ASP A 68 12.25 1.33 -17.58
CA ASP A 68 13.00 0.07 -17.81
C ASP A 68 13.26 -0.18 -19.30
N TYR A 69 12.39 0.36 -20.15
CA TYR A 69 12.46 0.24 -21.62
C TYR A 69 12.99 1.49 -22.30
N LYS A 70 13.46 2.48 -21.53
CA LYS A 70 14.00 3.74 -22.04
C LYS A 70 13.00 4.50 -22.93
N ILE A 71 11.74 4.45 -22.57
CA ILE A 71 10.65 5.11 -23.27
C ILE A 71 10.58 6.58 -22.87
N GLY A 72 10.39 7.46 -23.86
CA GLY A 72 10.39 8.89 -23.67
C GLY A 72 11.61 9.56 -24.28
N TYR A 73 11.85 10.81 -23.92
CA TYR A 73 13.04 11.53 -24.35
C TYR A 73 14.17 11.36 -23.33
N LYS A 74 15.40 11.25 -23.83
CA LYS A 74 16.56 11.23 -22.96
C LYS A 74 16.81 12.62 -22.39
N SER A 75 16.76 12.75 -21.08
CA SER A 75 16.93 14.03 -20.39
C SER A 75 18.35 14.60 -20.59
N PRO A 76 18.49 15.82 -21.13
CA PRO A 76 19.77 16.50 -21.21
C PRO A 76 20.15 17.22 -19.91
N TYR A 77 19.23 17.28 -18.93
CA TYR A 77 19.37 18.12 -17.77
C TYR A 77 20.35 17.55 -16.73
N ARG A 78 20.97 18.47 -15.99
CA ARG A 78 21.76 18.19 -14.80
C ARG A 78 21.20 19.06 -13.68
N HIS A 79 20.42 18.45 -12.80
CA HIS A 79 19.86 19.14 -11.63
C HIS A 79 20.93 19.24 -10.54
N VAL A 80 20.94 20.33 -9.75
CA VAL A 80 21.86 20.52 -8.63
C VAL A 80 21.31 19.85 -7.37
N ASP A 81 20.00 19.82 -7.25
CA ASP A 81 19.22 19.53 -6.05
C ASP A 81 18.63 18.10 -5.99
N ARG A 82 18.82 17.30 -7.06
CA ARG A 82 18.27 15.95 -7.15
C ARG A 82 18.99 15.08 -8.17
N LEU A 83 18.73 13.78 -8.11
CA LEU A 83 19.09 12.84 -9.17
C LEU A 83 18.35 13.20 -10.48
N THR A 84 18.92 12.82 -11.60
CA THR A 84 18.31 13.08 -12.92
C THR A 84 17.70 11.80 -13.46
N ARG A 85 16.39 11.82 -13.72
CA ARG A 85 15.70 10.78 -14.48
C ARG A 85 16.28 10.72 -15.89
N VAL A 86 16.67 9.52 -16.35
CA VAL A 86 17.41 9.37 -17.60
C VAL A 86 16.50 9.47 -18.81
N TYR A 87 15.34 8.81 -18.76
CA TYR A 87 14.30 8.86 -19.79
C TYR A 87 13.00 9.36 -19.19
N GLU A 88 12.45 10.41 -19.75
CA GLU A 88 11.27 11.07 -19.22
C GLU A 88 10.07 10.82 -20.14
N TYR A 89 9.05 10.15 -19.62
CA TYR A 89 7.75 10.05 -20.22
C TYR A 89 6.67 10.46 -19.22
N MET A 90 5.85 11.43 -19.60
CA MET A 90 4.68 11.86 -18.83
C MET A 90 3.49 11.95 -19.79
N GLY A 91 2.48 11.12 -19.54
CA GLY A 91 1.29 11.04 -20.39
C GLY A 91 0.64 9.65 -20.39
N PRO A 92 -0.40 9.47 -21.21
CA PRO A 92 -1.07 8.18 -21.35
C PRO A 92 -0.17 7.14 -22.02
N ALA A 93 0.03 6.01 -21.36
CA ALA A 93 0.65 4.81 -21.92
C ALA A 93 -0.41 3.71 -22.04
N TRP A 94 -0.48 3.09 -23.20
CA TRP A 94 -1.49 2.11 -23.55
C TRP A 94 -0.90 0.72 -23.60
N TYR A 95 -1.56 -0.21 -22.93
CA TYR A 95 -1.19 -1.62 -22.83
C TYR A 95 -2.36 -2.46 -23.35
N GLN A 96 -2.08 -3.52 -24.12
CA GLN A 96 -3.14 -4.29 -24.75
C GLN A 96 -2.77 -5.78 -24.86
N ARG A 97 -3.72 -6.64 -24.50
CA ARG A 97 -3.57 -8.09 -24.62
C ARG A 97 -4.89 -8.73 -25.00
N ASP A 98 -4.85 -9.73 -25.90
CA ASP A 98 -6.00 -10.58 -26.16
C ASP A 98 -5.96 -11.75 -25.16
N ILE A 99 -7.02 -11.93 -24.38
CA ILE A 99 -7.09 -12.89 -23.26
C ILE A 99 -8.26 -13.82 -23.49
N GLU A 100 -7.99 -15.12 -23.46
CA GLU A 100 -9.02 -16.17 -23.47
C GLU A 100 -9.53 -16.35 -22.03
N PHE A 101 -10.81 -16.05 -21.80
CA PHE A 101 -11.45 -16.23 -20.50
C PHE A 101 -11.90 -17.69 -20.35
N PRO A 102 -11.50 -18.40 -19.26
CA PRO A 102 -11.87 -19.79 -19.06
C PRO A 102 -13.38 -20.02 -19.11
N ALA A 103 -13.82 -21.06 -19.84
CA ALA A 103 -15.25 -21.36 -20.00
C ALA A 103 -15.94 -21.74 -18.67
N ASP A 104 -15.18 -22.29 -17.73
CA ASP A 104 -15.64 -22.67 -16.39
C ASP A 104 -15.80 -21.48 -15.42
N TRP A 105 -15.48 -20.25 -15.87
CA TRP A 105 -15.79 -19.00 -15.16
C TRP A 105 -17.22 -18.51 -15.43
N LYS A 106 -18.00 -19.25 -16.19
CA LYS A 106 -19.38 -18.88 -16.46
C LYS A 106 -20.18 -18.74 -15.16
N GLY A 107 -20.88 -17.60 -15.02
CA GLY A 107 -21.69 -17.26 -13.84
C GLY A 107 -20.88 -16.73 -12.65
N LYS A 108 -19.59 -16.48 -12.81
CA LYS A 108 -18.74 -15.85 -11.79
C LYS A 108 -18.66 -14.34 -12.00
N CYS A 109 -18.36 -13.61 -10.93
CA CYS A 109 -17.90 -12.23 -10.99
C CYS A 109 -16.42 -12.24 -11.35
N ILE A 110 -16.00 -11.37 -12.28
CA ILE A 110 -14.64 -11.36 -12.84
C ILE A 110 -14.05 -9.97 -12.68
N PHE A 111 -12.90 -9.91 -12.03
CA PHE A 111 -12.19 -8.66 -11.72
C PHE A 111 -10.80 -8.66 -12.36
N LEU A 112 -10.37 -7.48 -12.81
CA LEU A 112 -9.01 -7.21 -13.24
C LEU A 112 -8.31 -6.42 -12.12
N TYR A 113 -7.31 -7.04 -11.52
CA TYR A 113 -6.57 -6.52 -10.38
C TYR A 113 -5.18 -6.06 -10.80
N PHE A 114 -4.80 -4.84 -10.37
CA PHE A 114 -3.44 -4.31 -10.43
C PHE A 114 -3.01 -3.91 -9.02
N GLU A 115 -1.91 -4.44 -8.52
CA GLU A 115 -1.42 -4.13 -7.17
C GLU A 115 -1.02 -2.67 -7.04
N ARG A 116 -0.29 -2.12 -8.03
CA ARG A 116 0.12 -0.71 -8.01
C ARG A 116 0.16 -0.15 -9.41
N THR A 117 -0.50 0.97 -9.60
CA THR A 117 -0.43 1.76 -10.84
C THR A 117 -0.08 3.20 -10.50
N HIS A 118 0.44 3.95 -11.48
CA HIS A 118 0.75 5.35 -11.27
C HIS A 118 0.41 6.18 -12.52
N TRP A 119 -0.63 6.92 -12.51
CA TRP A 119 -1.61 7.24 -11.45
C TRP A 119 -3.00 6.70 -11.85
N LEU A 120 -3.64 7.32 -12.86
CA LEU A 120 -4.96 6.96 -13.36
C LEU A 120 -4.88 5.71 -14.24
N SER A 121 -5.62 4.66 -13.92
CA SER A 121 -5.89 3.55 -14.83
C SER A 121 -7.28 3.66 -15.45
N SER A 122 -7.35 3.38 -16.74
CA SER A 122 -8.61 3.28 -17.48
C SER A 122 -8.60 1.96 -18.25
N VAL A 123 -9.69 1.21 -18.22
CA VAL A 123 -9.77 -0.14 -18.78
C VAL A 123 -10.90 -0.24 -19.80
N TRP A 124 -10.63 -0.93 -20.91
CA TRP A 124 -11.61 -1.31 -21.94
C TRP A 124 -11.58 -2.81 -22.17
N VAL A 125 -12.75 -3.39 -22.38
CA VAL A 125 -12.93 -4.72 -22.95
C VAL A 125 -13.45 -4.54 -24.37
N ASP A 126 -12.67 -5.02 -25.34
CA ASP A 126 -12.90 -4.75 -26.76
C ASP A 126 -12.99 -3.24 -27.02
N THR A 127 -14.18 -2.72 -27.30
CA THR A 127 -14.39 -1.28 -27.54
C THR A 127 -15.17 -0.56 -26.43
N LYS A 128 -15.53 -1.28 -25.37
CA LYS A 128 -16.33 -0.74 -24.27
C LYS A 128 -15.46 -0.34 -23.10
N GLU A 129 -15.60 0.89 -22.66
CA GLU A 129 -14.97 1.35 -21.42
C GLU A 129 -15.62 0.66 -20.22
N VAL A 130 -14.80 0.12 -19.34
CA VAL A 130 -15.21 -0.54 -18.09
C VAL A 130 -15.27 0.46 -16.95
N SER A 131 -14.13 1.05 -16.63
CA SER A 131 -13.99 1.96 -15.48
C SER A 131 -12.68 2.73 -15.51
N ARG A 132 -12.61 3.76 -14.66
CA ARG A 132 -11.41 4.53 -14.36
C ARG A 132 -11.20 4.58 -12.87
N LEU A 133 -9.97 4.32 -12.43
CA LEU A 133 -9.57 4.39 -11.03
C LEU A 133 -8.31 5.26 -10.91
N ASP A 134 -8.30 6.14 -9.93
CA ASP A 134 -7.27 7.17 -9.75
C ASP A 134 -6.63 7.14 -8.36
N TYR A 135 -6.74 6.03 -7.65
CA TYR A 135 -6.01 5.83 -6.40
C TYR A 135 -4.50 5.79 -6.65
N ILE A 136 -3.72 6.33 -5.70
CA ILE A 136 -2.27 6.30 -5.80
C ILE A 136 -1.63 5.36 -4.75
N SER A 137 -2.38 5.04 -3.69
CA SER A 137 -1.87 4.31 -2.52
C SER A 137 -2.32 2.86 -2.45
N VAL A 138 -3.40 2.49 -3.14
CA VAL A 138 -4.04 1.17 -3.03
C VAL A 138 -4.17 0.48 -4.38
N PRO A 139 -4.41 -0.84 -4.41
CA PRO A 139 -4.66 -1.57 -5.64
C PRO A 139 -5.86 -1.05 -6.44
N HIS A 140 -5.81 -1.26 -7.76
CA HIS A 140 -6.92 -1.00 -8.67
C HIS A 140 -7.63 -2.30 -9.00
N ASN A 141 -8.93 -2.37 -8.74
CA ASN A 141 -9.76 -3.54 -9.00
C ASN A 141 -10.92 -3.15 -9.93
N HIS A 142 -10.84 -3.56 -11.21
CA HIS A 142 -11.82 -3.24 -12.25
C HIS A 142 -12.80 -4.41 -12.44
N ASP A 143 -14.11 -4.17 -12.28
CA ASP A 143 -15.16 -5.18 -12.46
C ASP A 143 -15.44 -5.39 -13.96
N LEU A 144 -15.03 -6.56 -14.48
CA LEU A 144 -15.22 -6.96 -15.87
C LEU A 144 -16.47 -7.83 -16.08
N THR A 145 -17.23 -8.15 -15.05
CA THR A 145 -18.28 -9.17 -15.03
C THR A 145 -19.27 -9.02 -16.19
N ASP A 146 -19.76 -7.81 -16.44
CA ASP A 146 -20.75 -7.53 -17.48
C ASP A 146 -20.13 -7.29 -18.87
N PHE A 147 -18.81 -7.30 -18.97
CA PHE A 147 -18.09 -6.95 -20.20
C PHE A 147 -17.49 -8.14 -20.92
N VAL A 148 -17.26 -9.25 -20.21
CA VAL A 148 -16.60 -10.44 -20.76
C VAL A 148 -17.57 -11.62 -20.86
N THR A 149 -17.25 -12.54 -21.76
CA THR A 149 -18.00 -13.80 -21.93
C THR A 149 -17.04 -14.96 -21.73
N PRO A 150 -17.13 -15.71 -20.61
CA PRO A 150 -16.31 -16.90 -20.41
C PRO A 150 -16.40 -17.89 -21.59
N GLY A 151 -15.26 -18.46 -21.97
CA GLY A 151 -15.10 -19.31 -23.16
C GLY A 151 -14.80 -18.53 -24.43
N LYS A 152 -14.66 -17.20 -24.37
CA LYS A 152 -14.27 -16.36 -25.51
C LYS A 152 -12.99 -15.59 -25.22
N THR A 153 -12.33 -15.20 -26.30
CA THR A 153 -11.21 -14.25 -26.25
C THR A 153 -11.74 -12.84 -26.33
N HIS A 154 -11.31 -11.99 -25.42
CA HIS A 154 -11.56 -10.55 -25.41
C HIS A 154 -10.25 -9.77 -25.42
N ARG A 155 -10.27 -8.62 -26.05
CA ARG A 155 -9.16 -7.65 -26.01
C ARG A 155 -9.29 -6.78 -24.79
N ILE A 156 -8.34 -6.92 -23.87
CA ILE A 156 -8.20 -6.01 -22.73
C ILE A 156 -7.24 -4.91 -23.13
N THR A 157 -7.68 -3.66 -23.03
CA THR A 157 -6.86 -2.48 -23.24
C THR A 157 -6.85 -1.65 -21.96
N VAL A 158 -5.65 -1.32 -21.51
CA VAL A 158 -5.41 -0.53 -20.29
C VAL A 158 -4.66 0.74 -20.68
N CYS A 159 -5.10 1.88 -20.17
CA CYS A 159 -4.37 3.14 -20.28
C CYS A 159 -3.94 3.58 -18.89
N ILE A 160 -2.63 3.72 -18.68
CA ILE A 160 -2.07 4.33 -17.46
C ILE A 160 -1.60 5.73 -17.79
N ASP A 161 -2.04 6.70 -16.99
CA ASP A 161 -1.68 8.11 -17.15
C ASP A 161 -1.02 8.64 -15.87
N ASN A 162 0.30 8.89 -15.95
CA ASN A 162 1.10 9.36 -14.82
C ASN A 162 1.13 10.89 -14.68
N ARG A 163 0.34 11.62 -15.43
CA ARG A 163 0.18 13.07 -15.21
C ARG A 163 -0.54 13.30 -13.89
N PHE A 164 -0.28 14.44 -13.27
CA PHE A 164 -1.03 14.86 -12.09
C PHE A 164 -2.52 14.94 -12.41
N GLN A 165 -3.32 14.12 -11.75
CA GLN A 165 -4.77 14.09 -11.93
C GLN A 165 -5.44 15.27 -11.21
N TYR A 166 -4.79 15.75 -10.14
CA TYR A 166 -5.21 16.87 -9.31
C TYR A 166 -4.07 17.85 -9.13
N ASN A 167 -4.40 19.11 -8.78
CA ASN A 167 -3.39 20.14 -8.48
C ASN A 167 -2.81 19.92 -7.07
N THR A 168 -2.07 18.83 -6.89
CA THR A 168 -1.37 18.49 -5.65
C THR A 168 0.03 19.06 -5.62
N HIS A 169 0.60 19.18 -4.42
CA HIS A 169 1.92 19.76 -4.23
C HIS A 169 3.02 18.93 -4.92
N LYS A 170 3.87 19.59 -5.70
CA LYS A 170 4.92 18.94 -6.53
C LYS A 170 5.98 18.16 -5.73
N TRP A 171 6.11 18.40 -4.44
CA TRP A 171 7.05 17.68 -3.56
C TRP A 171 6.42 16.49 -2.86
N ASN A 172 5.14 16.26 -3.04
CA ASN A 172 4.45 15.10 -2.48
C ASN A 172 5.16 13.82 -2.91
N HIS A 173 5.64 13.03 -1.94
CA HIS A 173 6.49 11.88 -2.20
C HIS A 173 5.77 10.72 -2.92
N ALA A 174 4.46 10.72 -2.96
CA ALA A 174 3.73 9.73 -3.75
C ALA A 174 3.97 9.86 -5.27
N HIS A 175 4.36 11.06 -5.76
CA HIS A 175 4.50 11.33 -7.20
C HIS A 175 5.63 12.30 -7.57
N THR A 176 6.52 12.67 -6.63
CA THR A 176 7.57 13.65 -6.89
C THR A 176 8.74 13.10 -7.71
N GLU A 177 9.34 13.97 -8.53
CA GLU A 177 10.62 13.70 -9.21
C GLU A 177 11.86 14.02 -8.33
N PHE A 178 11.67 14.48 -7.08
CA PHE A 178 12.76 14.89 -6.21
C PHE A 178 13.40 13.72 -5.45
N THR A 179 12.65 12.68 -5.14
CA THR A 179 13.11 11.52 -4.35
C THR A 179 12.96 10.20 -5.08
N GLN A 180 11.93 10.05 -5.90
CA GLN A 180 11.72 8.95 -6.83
C GLN A 180 11.54 9.49 -8.25
N ILE A 181 10.92 8.75 -9.15
CA ILE A 181 10.49 9.25 -10.45
C ILE A 181 8.97 9.22 -10.55
N ASN A 182 8.40 10.07 -11.38
CA ASN A 182 6.99 10.01 -11.76
C ASN A 182 6.83 8.92 -12.84
N TRP A 183 6.93 7.66 -12.41
CA TRP A 183 6.93 6.50 -13.31
C TRP A 183 5.58 6.28 -13.99
N ASN A 184 5.57 5.50 -15.06
CA ASN A 184 4.35 5.04 -15.73
C ASN A 184 4.42 3.53 -15.90
N GLY A 185 3.40 2.82 -15.49
CA GLY A 185 3.35 1.36 -15.61
C GLY A 185 2.44 0.68 -14.59
N ILE A 186 2.65 -0.61 -14.45
CA ILE A 186 1.97 -1.48 -13.48
C ILE A 186 3.03 -2.25 -12.72
N LEU A 187 2.99 -2.21 -11.40
CA LEU A 187 3.94 -2.88 -10.52
C LEU A 187 3.24 -3.91 -9.63
N GLY A 188 4.00 -4.94 -9.23
CA GLY A 188 3.50 -6.00 -8.38
C GLY A 188 2.58 -6.98 -9.11
N GLU A 189 1.60 -7.51 -8.41
CA GLU A 189 0.66 -8.47 -8.99
C GLU A 189 -0.27 -7.80 -10.01
N MET A 190 -0.49 -8.51 -11.11
CA MET A 190 -1.53 -8.18 -12.08
C MET A 190 -2.22 -9.47 -12.51
N LYS A 191 -3.53 -9.56 -12.29
CA LYS A 191 -4.27 -10.81 -12.48
C LYS A 191 -5.74 -10.59 -12.77
N LEU A 192 -6.37 -11.60 -13.35
CA LEU A 192 -7.81 -11.75 -13.30
C LEU A 192 -8.18 -12.61 -12.09
N VAL A 193 -9.24 -12.19 -11.42
CA VAL A 193 -9.80 -12.92 -10.27
C VAL A 193 -11.26 -13.24 -10.57
N ALA A 194 -11.64 -14.53 -10.46
CA ALA A 194 -13.01 -14.96 -10.64
C ALA A 194 -13.55 -15.58 -9.35
N VAL A 195 -14.65 -15.02 -8.86
CA VAL A 195 -15.32 -15.44 -7.63
C VAL A 195 -16.77 -15.81 -7.90
N ASP A 196 -17.36 -16.60 -7.02
CA ASP A 196 -18.80 -16.90 -7.08
C ASP A 196 -19.62 -15.62 -6.86
N PRO A 197 -20.87 -15.56 -7.37
CA PRO A 197 -21.68 -14.35 -7.30
C PRO A 197 -22.19 -13.99 -5.89
N VAL A 198 -21.93 -14.85 -4.89
CA VAL A 198 -22.02 -14.49 -3.46
C VAL A 198 -20.62 -14.64 -2.88
N TYR A 199 -19.98 -13.54 -2.53
CA TYR A 199 -18.58 -13.52 -2.10
C TYR A 199 -18.33 -12.49 -1.01
N ILE A 200 -17.21 -12.64 -0.30
CA ILE A 200 -16.75 -11.69 0.71
C ILE A 200 -15.97 -10.58 0.00
N ASP A 201 -16.55 -9.38 -0.10
CA ASP A 201 -15.86 -8.20 -0.66
C ASP A 201 -14.78 -7.71 0.30
N ASP A 202 -15.13 -7.54 1.57
CA ASP A 202 -14.21 -6.99 2.57
C ASP A 202 -14.21 -7.82 3.86
N MET A 203 -13.06 -7.85 4.54
CA MET A 203 -12.89 -8.48 5.86
C MET A 203 -11.99 -7.61 6.73
N GLN A 204 -12.57 -6.99 7.75
CA GLN A 204 -11.88 -6.13 8.71
C GLN A 204 -11.83 -6.80 10.08
N LEU A 205 -10.65 -6.77 10.72
CA LEU A 205 -10.35 -7.44 11.96
C LEU A 205 -10.07 -6.42 13.07
N TYR A 206 -10.86 -6.45 14.12
CA TYR A 206 -10.75 -5.55 15.26
C TYR A 206 -10.41 -6.36 16.52
N PRO A 207 -9.12 -6.49 16.87
CA PRO A 207 -8.71 -7.18 18.08
C PRO A 207 -9.11 -6.40 19.34
N ASP A 208 -9.54 -7.12 20.36
CA ASP A 208 -9.80 -6.62 21.71
C ASP A 208 -8.91 -7.38 22.70
N ILE A 209 -7.95 -6.68 23.28
CA ILE A 209 -6.97 -7.26 24.21
C ILE A 209 -7.53 -7.46 25.62
N GLU A 210 -8.60 -6.75 26.00
CA GLU A 210 -9.24 -6.90 27.31
C GLU A 210 -10.05 -8.19 27.39
N THR A 211 -10.80 -8.49 26.32
CA THR A 211 -11.61 -9.71 26.22
C THR A 211 -10.88 -10.89 25.59
N ASN A 212 -9.67 -10.69 25.06
CA ASN A 212 -8.91 -11.66 24.28
C ASN A 212 -9.74 -12.23 23.12
N SER A 213 -10.28 -11.35 22.31
CA SER A 213 -11.12 -11.69 21.16
C SER A 213 -10.78 -10.86 19.92
N VAL A 214 -11.37 -11.22 18.80
CA VAL A 214 -11.32 -10.42 17.57
C VAL A 214 -12.71 -10.30 17.00
N ASP A 215 -13.16 -9.07 16.72
CA ASP A 215 -14.36 -8.84 15.91
C ASP A 215 -13.99 -8.97 14.44
N VAL A 216 -14.62 -9.92 13.77
CA VAL A 216 -14.51 -10.14 12.33
C VAL A 216 -15.70 -9.46 11.66
N ARG A 217 -15.44 -8.39 10.91
CA ARG A 217 -16.44 -7.66 10.16
C ARG A 217 -16.32 -8.03 8.70
N LEU A 218 -17.38 -8.62 8.16
CA LEU A 218 -17.45 -9.05 6.76
C LEU A 218 -18.44 -8.18 6.02
N LYS A 219 -18.06 -7.78 4.81
CA LYS A 219 -18.97 -7.27 3.78
C LYS A 219 -19.13 -8.35 2.73
N ILE A 220 -20.35 -8.82 2.52
CA ILE A 220 -20.69 -9.90 1.60
C ILE A 220 -21.51 -9.31 0.45
N ASP A 221 -21.03 -9.46 -0.77
CA ASP A 221 -21.74 -9.06 -1.97
C ASP A 221 -22.58 -10.23 -2.49
N ASN A 222 -23.84 -9.95 -2.83
CA ASN A 222 -24.78 -10.86 -3.47
C ASN A 222 -25.17 -10.34 -4.86
N ARG A 223 -24.48 -10.83 -5.88
CA ARG A 223 -24.73 -10.48 -7.29
C ARG A 223 -25.77 -11.36 -7.96
N THR A 224 -26.37 -12.33 -7.24
CA THR A 224 -27.40 -13.24 -7.77
C THR A 224 -28.75 -12.57 -7.99
N LYS A 225 -29.00 -11.41 -7.37
CA LYS A 225 -30.30 -10.73 -7.33
C LYS A 225 -31.43 -11.61 -6.75
N LYS A 226 -31.08 -12.60 -5.92
CA LYS A 226 -31.99 -13.54 -5.26
C LYS A 226 -31.61 -13.63 -3.79
N PRO A 227 -32.58 -13.97 -2.91
CA PRO A 227 -32.24 -14.32 -1.52
C PRO A 227 -31.25 -15.47 -1.50
N PHE A 228 -30.32 -15.42 -0.57
CA PHE A 228 -29.41 -16.53 -0.29
C PHE A 228 -29.40 -16.87 1.21
N GLU A 229 -29.05 -18.11 1.50
CA GLU A 229 -28.84 -18.61 2.85
C GLU A 229 -27.55 -19.43 2.88
N GLY A 230 -26.92 -19.48 4.04
CA GLY A 230 -25.68 -20.24 4.20
C GLY A 230 -25.04 -20.04 5.55
N LYS A 231 -23.71 -20.20 5.56
CA LYS A 231 -22.90 -20.02 6.75
C LYS A 231 -21.51 -19.50 6.41
N ALA A 232 -20.95 -18.73 7.33
CA ALA A 232 -19.57 -18.36 7.36
C ALA A 232 -18.83 -19.20 8.42
N LEU A 233 -17.77 -19.90 8.01
CA LEU A 233 -16.88 -20.62 8.91
C LEU A 233 -15.64 -19.76 9.13
N LEU A 234 -15.53 -19.19 10.32
CA LEU A 234 -14.40 -18.37 10.74
C LEU A 234 -13.38 -19.25 11.46
N THR A 235 -12.16 -19.31 10.95
CA THR A 235 -11.05 -20.03 11.57
C THR A 235 -9.92 -19.06 11.90
N VAL A 236 -9.59 -18.91 13.17
CA VAL A 236 -8.45 -18.13 13.64
C VAL A 236 -7.31 -19.06 14.00
N SER A 237 -6.15 -18.84 13.42
CA SER A 237 -4.96 -19.67 13.65
C SER A 237 -3.69 -18.82 13.81
N GLY A 238 -2.70 -19.35 14.53
CA GLY A 238 -1.40 -18.71 14.74
C GLY A 238 -0.90 -18.90 16.18
N ASN A 239 0.40 -18.90 16.37
CA ASN A 239 1.06 -19.02 17.68
C ASN A 239 0.59 -20.20 18.56
N GLY A 240 0.20 -21.31 17.93
CA GLY A 240 -0.34 -22.50 18.61
C GLY A 240 -1.84 -22.45 18.87
N LEU A 241 -2.50 -21.37 18.53
CA LEU A 241 -3.95 -21.21 18.65
C LEU A 241 -4.65 -21.69 17.38
N HIS A 242 -5.79 -22.35 17.56
CA HIS A 242 -6.70 -22.73 16.47
C HIS A 242 -8.13 -22.72 17.01
N VAL A 243 -8.92 -21.76 16.60
CA VAL A 243 -10.31 -21.56 17.02
C VAL A 243 -11.20 -21.46 15.79
N THR A 244 -12.33 -22.15 15.82
CA THR A 244 -13.30 -22.14 14.73
C THR A 244 -14.68 -21.72 15.26
N LYS A 245 -15.37 -20.87 14.52
CA LYS A 245 -16.74 -20.43 14.78
C LYS A 245 -17.56 -20.50 13.50
N GLU A 246 -18.70 -21.16 13.58
CA GLU A 246 -19.69 -21.19 12.49
C GLU A 246 -20.79 -20.16 12.76
N VAL A 247 -21.15 -19.38 11.73
CA VAL A 247 -22.12 -18.28 11.83
C VAL A 247 -23.10 -18.40 10.67
N PRO A 248 -24.42 -18.43 10.92
CA PRO A 248 -25.40 -18.38 9.84
C PRO A 248 -25.35 -17.03 9.15
N VAL A 249 -25.50 -17.04 7.82
CA VAL A 249 -25.53 -15.84 6.99
C VAL A 249 -26.60 -15.99 5.91
N GLY A 250 -27.26 -14.89 5.57
CA GLY A 250 -28.23 -14.88 4.50
C GLY A 250 -28.99 -13.56 4.43
N GLY A 251 -29.68 -13.35 3.33
CA GLY A 251 -30.45 -12.14 3.10
C GLY A 251 -30.86 -11.96 1.65
N GLU A 252 -31.58 -10.87 1.40
CA GLU A 252 -32.07 -10.47 0.07
C GLU A 252 -31.30 -9.29 -0.51
N ALA A 253 -30.55 -8.56 0.33
CA ALA A 253 -29.82 -7.37 -0.08
C ALA A 253 -28.64 -7.71 -1.00
N GLU A 254 -28.25 -6.74 -1.82
CA GLU A 254 -27.05 -6.86 -2.69
C GLU A 254 -25.78 -6.83 -1.84
N GLU A 255 -25.77 -6.12 -0.71
CA GLU A 255 -24.69 -6.05 0.25
C GLU A 255 -25.18 -6.45 1.64
N ILE A 256 -24.45 -7.28 2.35
CA ILE A 256 -24.75 -7.72 3.71
C ILE A 256 -23.53 -7.49 4.58
N ASP A 257 -23.72 -6.76 5.66
CA ASP A 257 -22.72 -6.57 6.71
C ASP A 257 -22.94 -7.61 7.81
N LEU A 258 -21.89 -8.33 8.19
CA LEU A 258 -21.86 -9.29 9.26
C LEU A 258 -20.72 -8.94 10.22
N THR A 259 -21.01 -8.87 11.51
CA THR A 259 -19.98 -8.70 12.55
C THR A 259 -20.09 -9.84 13.55
N GLU A 260 -18.98 -10.54 13.78
CA GLU A 260 -18.92 -11.67 14.69
C GLU A 260 -17.66 -11.65 15.55
N THR A 261 -17.85 -11.78 16.86
CA THR A 261 -16.75 -11.87 17.82
C THR A 261 -16.25 -13.30 17.93
N VAL A 262 -14.96 -13.52 17.73
CA VAL A 262 -14.29 -14.82 17.96
C VAL A 262 -13.41 -14.70 19.20
N ALA A 263 -13.76 -15.44 20.25
CA ALA A 263 -12.95 -15.51 21.47
C ALA A 263 -11.68 -16.35 21.24
N LEU A 264 -10.52 -15.80 21.53
CA LEU A 264 -9.21 -16.45 21.36
C LEU A 264 -8.73 -17.10 22.65
N GLY A 265 -9.23 -16.62 23.80
CA GLY A 265 -8.83 -17.09 25.10
C GLY A 265 -7.51 -16.50 25.62
N ARG A 266 -7.18 -16.84 26.85
CA ARG A 266 -6.06 -16.24 27.60
C ARG A 266 -4.66 -16.58 27.03
N GLU A 267 -4.57 -17.56 26.15
CA GLU A 267 -3.31 -17.97 25.51
C GLU A 267 -2.97 -17.08 24.30
N ALA A 268 -3.86 -16.17 23.93
CA ALA A 268 -3.60 -15.23 22.84
C ALA A 268 -2.44 -14.29 23.21
N LYS A 269 -1.40 -14.28 22.36
CA LYS A 269 -0.21 -13.45 22.55
C LYS A 269 -0.42 -12.09 21.92
N LEU A 270 -0.01 -11.05 22.64
CA LEU A 270 -0.02 -9.70 22.12
C LEU A 270 1.04 -9.51 21.04
N TRP A 271 0.79 -8.58 20.14
CA TRP A 271 1.73 -8.11 19.15
C TRP A 271 2.40 -6.83 19.65
N ASP A 272 3.72 -6.78 19.59
CA ASP A 272 4.54 -5.58 19.84
C ASP A 272 5.91 -5.69 19.14
N GLU A 273 6.77 -4.68 19.33
CA GLU A 273 8.12 -4.60 18.74
C GLU A 273 9.08 -5.69 19.21
N PHE A 274 8.80 -6.38 20.30
CA PHE A 274 9.61 -7.47 20.86
C PHE A 274 9.01 -8.83 20.54
N ASN A 275 7.69 -8.91 20.43
CA ASN A 275 6.93 -10.13 20.20
C ASN A 275 5.91 -9.92 19.08
N PRO A 276 6.34 -9.87 17.80
CA PRO A 276 5.46 -9.61 16.69
C PRO A 276 4.58 -10.83 16.35
N SER A 277 3.72 -11.22 17.31
CA SER A 277 2.85 -12.39 17.22
C SER A 277 1.67 -12.13 16.28
N LEU A 278 1.59 -12.87 15.19
CA LEU A 278 0.55 -12.71 14.17
C LEU A 278 -0.43 -13.88 14.19
N TYR A 279 -1.68 -13.58 13.87
CA TYR A 279 -2.76 -14.53 13.67
C TYR A 279 -3.37 -14.33 12.28
N THR A 280 -3.92 -15.41 11.73
CA THR A 280 -4.67 -15.38 10.48
C THR A 280 -6.12 -15.74 10.76
N VAL A 281 -7.05 -14.94 10.25
CA VAL A 281 -8.46 -15.31 10.12
C VAL A 281 -8.66 -15.81 8.70
N GLU A 282 -9.16 -17.03 8.55
CA GLU A 282 -9.73 -17.54 7.30
C GLU A 282 -11.24 -17.60 7.44
N CYS A 283 -11.97 -16.99 6.53
CA CYS A 283 -13.40 -17.13 6.40
C CYS A 283 -13.74 -17.97 5.18
N THR A 284 -14.39 -19.10 5.37
CA THR A 284 -15.01 -19.89 4.31
C THR A 284 -16.52 -19.62 4.32
N LEU A 285 -16.99 -18.93 3.27
CA LEU A 285 -18.40 -18.62 3.06
C LEU A 285 -19.03 -19.73 2.19
N LEU A 286 -20.01 -20.42 2.72
CA LEU A 286 -20.77 -21.47 2.04
C LEU A 286 -22.22 -21.03 1.94
N THR A 287 -22.73 -20.78 0.70
CA THR A 287 -24.06 -20.21 0.51
C THR A 287 -24.82 -20.95 -0.59
N GLY A 288 -26.14 -20.75 -0.61
CA GLY A 288 -27.02 -21.27 -1.64
C GLY A 288 -28.09 -20.25 -2.00
N ALA A 289 -28.39 -20.13 -3.30
CA ALA A 289 -29.46 -19.31 -3.83
C ALA A 289 -30.32 -20.15 -4.79
N GLY A 290 -31.49 -20.59 -4.31
CA GLY A 290 -32.35 -21.51 -5.02
C GLY A 290 -31.72 -22.90 -5.17
N LYS A 291 -31.29 -23.29 -6.38
CA LYS A 291 -30.66 -24.61 -6.66
C LYS A 291 -29.13 -24.51 -6.79
N GLU A 292 -28.59 -23.34 -6.71
CA GLU A 292 -27.16 -23.05 -6.87
C GLU A 292 -26.47 -23.00 -5.51
N SER A 293 -25.24 -23.47 -5.44
CA SER A 293 -24.39 -23.38 -4.24
C SER A 293 -23.09 -22.68 -4.58
N PHE A 294 -22.60 -21.87 -3.65
CA PHE A 294 -21.43 -21.04 -3.82
C PHE A 294 -20.46 -21.21 -2.65
N GLU A 295 -19.18 -21.11 -2.93
CA GLU A 295 -18.12 -21.10 -1.92
C GLU A 295 -17.15 -19.97 -2.22
N HIS A 296 -16.85 -19.16 -1.19
CA HIS A 296 -15.80 -18.17 -1.27
C HIS A 296 -14.91 -18.22 -0.02
N LYS A 297 -13.60 -18.07 -0.21
CA LYS A 297 -12.62 -17.99 0.87
C LYS A 297 -11.89 -16.67 0.83
N LYS A 298 -11.77 -16.04 2.00
CA LYS A 298 -10.95 -14.85 2.20
C LYS A 298 -10.16 -14.99 3.49
N SER A 299 -8.90 -14.57 3.47
CA SER A 299 -8.05 -14.58 4.66
C SER A 299 -7.43 -13.20 4.89
N ALA A 300 -7.22 -12.88 6.16
CA ALA A 300 -6.49 -11.69 6.58
C ALA A 300 -5.65 -11.98 7.82
N THR A 301 -4.52 -11.29 7.95
CA THR A 301 -3.62 -11.40 9.11
C THR A 301 -3.82 -10.21 10.03
N PHE A 302 -3.69 -10.42 11.34
CA PHE A 302 -3.74 -9.38 12.36
C PHE A 302 -2.81 -9.70 13.53
N GLY A 303 -2.57 -8.71 14.38
CA GLY A 303 -1.92 -8.88 15.68
C GLY A 303 -2.86 -8.44 16.81
N MET A 304 -2.85 -9.17 17.93
CA MET A 304 -3.57 -8.77 19.14
C MET A 304 -2.87 -7.55 19.74
N ARG A 305 -3.37 -6.36 19.46
CA ARG A 305 -2.82 -5.12 20.00
C ARG A 305 -3.88 -4.05 20.14
N GLU A 306 -3.65 -3.15 21.07
CA GLU A 306 -4.36 -1.89 21.21
C GLU A 306 -3.37 -0.72 21.14
N VAL A 307 -3.68 0.32 20.37
CA VAL A 307 -3.00 1.60 20.44
C VAL A 307 -3.96 2.65 20.99
N ALA A 308 -3.52 3.41 22.00
CA ALA A 308 -4.37 4.38 22.66
C ALA A 308 -3.64 5.71 22.89
N GLN A 309 -4.43 6.78 22.92
CA GLN A 309 -3.97 8.11 23.29
C GLN A 309 -3.84 8.20 24.81
N GLY A 310 -2.61 8.31 25.32
CA GLY A 310 -2.39 8.74 26.69
C GLY A 310 -2.25 10.27 26.77
N ARG A 311 -1.99 10.80 27.96
CA ARG A 311 -1.80 12.24 28.13
C ARG A 311 -0.50 12.75 27.49
N ASN A 312 0.62 12.11 27.78
CA ASN A 312 1.96 12.52 27.34
C ASN A 312 2.64 11.47 26.45
N HIS A 313 2.07 10.27 26.35
CA HIS A 313 2.63 9.14 25.61
C HIS A 313 1.55 8.47 24.80
N ILE A 314 1.92 7.95 23.64
CA ILE A 314 1.15 6.94 22.96
C ILE A 314 1.24 5.66 23.81
N LEU A 315 0.14 4.97 23.99
CA LEU A 315 0.08 3.70 24.69
C LEU A 315 -0.05 2.56 23.70
N LEU A 316 0.75 1.51 23.87
CA LEU A 316 0.57 0.24 23.18
C LEU A 316 0.33 -0.85 24.22
N ASN A 317 -0.79 -1.56 24.10
CA ASN A 317 -1.17 -2.61 25.04
C ASN A 317 -1.14 -2.12 26.51
N GLY A 318 -1.59 -0.86 26.75
CA GLY A 318 -1.60 -0.22 28.05
C GLY A 318 -0.26 0.31 28.55
N ARG A 319 0.87 0.06 27.87
CA ARG A 319 2.20 0.58 28.24
C ARG A 319 2.62 1.80 27.42
N PRO A 320 3.37 2.76 28.00
CA PRO A 320 3.95 3.85 27.22
C PRO A 320 4.83 3.34 26.08
N LEU A 321 4.60 3.87 24.88
CA LEU A 321 5.37 3.60 23.69
C LEU A 321 6.38 4.73 23.45
N HIS A 322 7.67 4.38 23.35
CA HIS A 322 8.75 5.31 23.02
C HIS A 322 9.18 5.08 21.59
N LEU A 323 8.67 5.86 20.65
CA LEU A 323 9.01 5.74 19.25
C LEU A 323 10.45 6.20 18.98
N ARG A 324 11.31 5.28 18.58
CA ARG A 324 12.63 5.56 17.98
C ARG A 324 12.53 5.21 16.50
N GLY A 325 12.55 6.24 15.65
CA GLY A 325 12.21 6.03 14.27
C GLY A 325 13.05 6.83 13.30
N THR A 326 12.73 6.64 12.04
CA THR A 326 13.27 7.37 10.91
C THR A 326 12.15 7.81 9.99
N VAL A 327 12.45 8.72 9.08
CA VAL A 327 11.54 9.11 8.00
C VAL A 327 11.94 8.42 6.71
N GLU A 328 10.94 8.03 5.92
CA GLU A 328 11.11 7.46 4.60
C GLU A 328 10.40 8.34 3.56
N ASN A 329 11.16 8.87 2.60
CA ASN A 329 10.74 9.88 1.64
C ASN A 329 10.58 9.32 0.23
N ALA A 330 10.23 8.05 0.09
CA ALA A 330 10.17 7.33 -1.20
C ALA A 330 11.48 7.43 -2.00
N VAL A 331 12.63 7.20 -1.34
CA VAL A 331 13.96 7.32 -1.95
C VAL A 331 14.43 5.96 -2.46
N PHE A 332 14.10 5.63 -3.69
CA PHE A 332 14.45 4.35 -4.33
C PHE A 332 15.22 4.56 -5.64
N PRO A 333 16.49 5.01 -5.58
CA PRO A 333 17.24 5.44 -6.78
C PRO A 333 17.58 4.30 -7.74
N LYS A 334 17.56 3.05 -7.31
CA LYS A 334 17.85 1.90 -8.19
C LYS A 334 16.69 1.55 -9.11
N THR A 335 15.48 1.73 -8.63
CA THR A 335 14.25 1.37 -9.34
C THR A 335 13.45 2.58 -9.81
N GLY A 336 13.62 3.73 -9.13
CA GLY A 336 12.83 4.93 -9.34
C GLY A 336 11.44 4.88 -8.70
N HIS A 337 11.09 3.78 -8.07
CA HIS A 337 9.82 3.56 -7.39
C HIS A 337 10.00 2.67 -6.15
N ALA A 338 9.05 2.70 -5.24
CA ALA A 338 9.04 1.81 -4.07
C ALA A 338 8.99 0.33 -4.50
N PRO A 339 9.76 -0.55 -3.83
CA PRO A 339 9.68 -1.98 -4.11
C PRO A 339 8.31 -2.54 -3.68
N VAL A 340 7.77 -3.45 -4.48
CA VAL A 340 6.49 -4.15 -4.19
C VAL A 340 6.72 -5.58 -3.67
N CYS A 341 7.96 -6.04 -3.57
CA CYS A 341 8.31 -7.38 -3.12
C CYS A 341 8.69 -7.42 -1.64
N ASP A 342 8.33 -8.52 -0.98
CA ASP A 342 8.63 -8.75 0.45
C ASP A 342 10.13 -8.72 0.74
N ALA A 343 10.99 -9.25 -0.14
CA ALA A 343 12.43 -9.39 0.10
C ALA A 343 13.16 -8.03 0.34
N GLU A 344 12.79 -6.99 -0.41
CA GLU A 344 13.40 -5.67 -0.23
C GLU A 344 12.89 -4.99 1.06
N TRP A 345 11.61 -5.13 1.39
CA TRP A 345 11.08 -4.61 2.64
C TRP A 345 11.57 -5.41 3.86
N GLU A 346 11.75 -6.72 3.73
CA GLU A 346 12.45 -7.54 4.73
C GLU A 346 13.84 -6.97 5.05
N ARG A 347 14.62 -6.65 4.00
CA ARG A 347 15.94 -6.02 4.14
C ARG A 347 15.86 -4.67 4.84
N ILE A 348 14.89 -3.81 4.46
CA ILE A 348 14.69 -2.49 5.06
C ILE A 348 14.34 -2.63 6.54
N MET A 349 13.37 -3.49 6.89
CA MET A 349 12.94 -3.66 8.28
C MET A 349 14.06 -4.22 9.16
N ARG A 350 14.88 -5.14 8.64
CA ARG A 350 16.07 -5.63 9.36
C ARG A 350 17.08 -4.52 9.62
N ILE A 351 17.38 -3.69 8.62
CA ILE A 351 18.29 -2.55 8.80
C ILE A 351 17.75 -1.59 9.86
N VAL A 352 16.48 -1.26 9.81
CA VAL A 352 15.81 -0.41 10.82
C VAL A 352 16.02 -0.99 12.22
N LYS A 353 15.77 -2.29 12.41
CA LYS A 353 15.97 -2.98 13.71
C LYS A 353 17.44 -3.03 14.11
N ASP A 354 18.38 -3.25 13.18
CA ASP A 354 19.83 -3.30 13.44
C ASP A 354 20.36 -1.94 13.94
N TYR A 355 19.75 -0.82 13.51
CA TYR A 355 20.02 0.52 14.05
C TYR A 355 19.33 0.79 15.39
N GLY A 356 18.61 -0.18 15.95
CA GLY A 356 17.84 -0.01 17.21
C GLY A 356 16.59 0.85 17.04
N LEU A 357 16.13 1.01 15.80
CA LEU A 357 14.89 1.70 15.48
C LEU A 357 13.74 0.68 15.32
N TYR A 358 12.50 1.14 15.52
CA TYR A 358 11.30 0.33 15.30
C TYR A 358 10.09 1.18 14.93
N HIS A 359 10.34 2.35 14.33
CA HIS A 359 9.30 3.19 13.76
C HIS A 359 9.76 3.78 12.43
N ILE A 360 8.88 3.81 11.45
CA ILE A 360 9.06 4.48 10.17
C ILE A 360 7.86 5.39 9.92
N ARG A 361 8.14 6.68 9.68
CA ARG A 361 7.18 7.61 9.14
C ARG A 361 7.31 7.67 7.64
N PHE A 362 6.23 7.39 6.91
CA PHE A 362 6.15 7.53 5.45
C PHE A 362 5.67 8.94 5.11
N HIS A 363 6.59 9.80 4.71
CA HIS A 363 6.37 11.22 4.53
C HIS A 363 5.56 11.51 3.27
N SER A 364 4.33 11.99 3.42
CA SER A 364 3.38 12.32 2.34
C SER A 364 3.16 11.22 1.29
N TRP A 365 3.23 9.96 1.71
CA TRP A 365 2.88 8.81 0.87
C TRP A 365 2.53 7.57 1.70
N CYS A 366 1.81 6.64 1.08
CA CYS A 366 1.48 5.34 1.66
C CYS A 366 2.27 4.24 0.95
N PRO A 367 3.02 3.40 1.69
CA PRO A 367 3.83 2.34 1.08
C PRO A 367 2.97 1.18 0.54
N PRO A 368 3.54 0.27 -0.28
CA PRO A 368 2.83 -0.91 -0.77
C PRO A 368 2.62 -1.96 0.34
N ALA A 369 1.72 -2.92 0.10
CA ALA A 369 1.37 -3.98 1.04
C ALA A 369 2.56 -4.77 1.58
N ALA A 370 3.62 -4.95 0.79
CA ALA A 370 4.84 -5.62 1.22
C ALA A 370 5.53 -4.92 2.41
N ALA A 371 5.47 -3.58 2.47
CA ALA A 371 6.01 -2.82 3.61
C ALA A 371 5.26 -3.16 4.90
N PHE A 372 3.94 -3.17 4.85
CA PHE A 372 3.10 -3.51 6.00
C PHE A 372 3.32 -4.97 6.45
N ARG A 373 3.31 -5.92 5.50
CA ARG A 373 3.55 -7.33 5.84
C ARG A 373 4.90 -7.55 6.54
N MET A 374 5.96 -6.88 6.07
CA MET A 374 7.28 -7.02 6.68
C MET A 374 7.38 -6.27 8.00
N ALA A 375 6.76 -5.10 8.12
CA ALA A 375 6.68 -4.39 9.39
C ALA A 375 5.93 -5.20 10.45
N ASP A 376 4.83 -5.87 10.08
CA ASP A 376 4.09 -6.77 10.97
C ASP A 376 4.97 -7.90 11.51
N ARG A 377 5.76 -8.53 10.63
CA ARG A 377 6.64 -9.65 10.99
C ARG A 377 7.83 -9.24 11.86
N HIS A 378 8.31 -8.01 11.68
CA HIS A 378 9.49 -7.50 12.38
C HIS A 378 9.17 -6.65 13.62
N GLY A 379 7.89 -6.35 13.89
CA GLY A 379 7.51 -5.48 14.99
C GLY A 379 8.02 -4.05 14.77
N VAL A 380 7.80 -3.51 13.57
CA VAL A 380 8.11 -2.12 13.24
C VAL A 380 6.80 -1.33 13.13
N TYR A 381 6.71 -0.22 13.83
CA TYR A 381 5.54 0.65 13.80
C TYR A 381 5.59 1.56 12.60
N LEU A 382 4.45 1.74 11.93
CA LEU A 382 4.32 2.60 10.76
C LEU A 382 3.42 3.79 11.08
N GLU A 383 3.91 4.97 10.72
CA GLU A 383 3.12 6.19 10.53
C GLU A 383 2.94 6.39 9.04
N VAL A 384 1.70 6.30 8.58
CA VAL A 384 1.35 6.43 7.17
C VAL A 384 0.73 7.79 6.93
N GLU A 385 1.29 8.54 6.00
CA GLU A 385 0.70 9.79 5.56
C GLU A 385 -0.06 9.59 4.23
N MET A 386 -1.19 10.24 4.15
CA MET A 386 -1.88 10.41 2.88
C MET A 386 -1.02 11.28 1.94
N PRO A 387 -1.15 11.15 0.63
CA PRO A 387 -0.40 11.94 -0.35
C PRO A 387 -0.83 13.42 -0.37
N MET A 388 -0.59 14.13 0.74
CA MET A 388 -0.91 15.55 0.92
C MET A 388 0.29 16.31 1.50
N TRP A 389 0.56 17.51 0.98
CA TRP A 389 1.63 18.37 1.47
C TRP A 389 1.30 19.87 1.29
N GLY A 390 1.74 20.69 2.25
CA GLY A 390 1.72 22.14 2.13
C GLY A 390 0.32 22.68 1.81
N LYS A 391 0.16 23.31 0.67
CA LYS A 391 -1.07 24.00 0.23
C LYS A 391 -2.18 23.09 -0.32
N ASP A 392 -2.05 21.78 -0.18
CA ASP A 392 -3.04 20.84 -0.73
C ASP A 392 -4.42 20.96 -0.06
N ALA A 393 -4.49 21.56 1.13
CA ALA A 393 -5.76 21.89 1.77
C ALA A 393 -6.37 23.26 1.34
N GLU A 394 -5.78 23.97 0.38
CA GLU A 394 -6.48 25.12 -0.23
C GLU A 394 -7.76 24.62 -0.95
N PRO A 395 -8.85 25.43 -0.99
CA PRO A 395 -10.13 24.98 -1.53
C PRO A 395 -10.06 24.51 -2.99
N ASP A 396 -10.39 23.23 -3.21
CA ASP A 396 -10.52 22.58 -4.50
C ASP A 396 -11.35 21.29 -4.30
N GLU A 397 -12.62 21.31 -4.69
CA GLU A 397 -13.57 20.24 -4.36
C GLU A 397 -13.18 18.89 -5.00
N ALA A 398 -12.67 18.90 -6.23
CA ALA A 398 -12.26 17.67 -6.89
C ALA A 398 -11.08 17.01 -6.16
N ARG A 399 -10.13 17.83 -5.66
CA ARG A 399 -9.01 17.37 -4.85
C ARG A 399 -9.46 16.91 -3.46
N TYR A 400 -10.43 17.60 -2.86
CA TYR A 400 -11.02 17.20 -1.58
C TYR A 400 -11.71 15.84 -1.68
N ASP A 401 -12.49 15.61 -2.74
CA ASP A 401 -13.10 14.30 -2.99
C ASP A 401 -12.07 13.20 -3.23
N PHE A 402 -10.97 13.50 -3.92
CA PHE A 402 -9.87 12.56 -4.06
C PHE A 402 -9.29 12.19 -2.68
N PHE A 403 -8.99 13.15 -1.82
CA PHE A 403 -8.43 12.87 -0.49
C PHE A 403 -9.40 12.10 0.41
N ARG A 404 -10.70 12.39 0.39
CA ARG A 404 -11.71 11.61 1.11
C ARG A 404 -11.74 10.14 0.66
N ARG A 405 -11.66 9.90 -0.64
CA ARG A 405 -11.65 8.54 -1.21
C ARG A 405 -10.34 7.82 -0.92
N GLU A 406 -9.21 8.50 -1.05
CA GLU A 406 -7.88 7.95 -0.82
C GLU A 406 -7.69 7.54 0.65
N MET A 407 -8.09 8.38 1.61
CA MET A 407 -8.07 8.05 3.04
C MET A 407 -8.86 6.77 3.34
N ARG A 408 -10.11 6.70 2.85
CA ARG A 408 -10.97 5.53 3.08
C ARG A 408 -10.39 4.26 2.46
N ALA A 409 -9.79 4.39 1.28
CA ALA A 409 -9.14 3.28 0.60
C ALA A 409 -7.90 2.77 1.35
N ILE A 410 -7.05 3.68 1.87
CA ILE A 410 -5.88 3.32 2.69
C ILE A 410 -6.33 2.57 3.96
N LEU A 411 -7.33 3.09 4.67
CA LEU A 411 -7.83 2.47 5.90
C LEU A 411 -8.48 1.11 5.63
N LYS A 412 -9.25 0.98 4.54
CA LYS A 412 -9.85 -0.31 4.13
C LYS A 412 -8.76 -1.33 3.77
N GLU A 413 -7.79 -0.94 2.96
CA GLU A 413 -6.78 -1.86 2.43
C GLU A 413 -5.79 -2.32 3.51
N TYR A 414 -5.31 -1.38 4.34
CA TYR A 414 -4.19 -1.65 5.25
C TYR A 414 -4.58 -1.67 6.74
N GLY A 415 -5.83 -1.42 7.09
CA GLY A 415 -6.28 -1.31 8.48
C GLY A 415 -6.07 -2.55 9.34
N ASN A 416 -6.01 -3.75 8.75
CA ASN A 416 -5.77 -4.99 9.48
C ASN A 416 -4.32 -5.17 9.97
N HIS A 417 -3.35 -4.40 9.41
CA HIS A 417 -1.95 -4.55 9.76
C HIS A 417 -1.66 -4.01 11.16
N PRO A 418 -1.16 -4.83 12.12
CA PRO A 418 -0.87 -4.36 13.46
C PRO A 418 0.27 -3.34 13.50
N SER A 419 1.16 -3.33 12.52
CA SER A 419 2.22 -2.34 12.37
C SER A 419 1.69 -0.93 12.06
N PHE A 420 0.53 -0.80 11.42
CA PHE A 420 -0.09 0.47 11.12
C PHE A 420 -0.70 1.08 12.39
N VAL A 421 0.05 1.90 13.11
CA VAL A 421 -0.34 2.47 14.41
C VAL A 421 -0.72 3.94 14.32
N LEU A 422 -0.14 4.70 13.40
CA LEU A 422 -0.34 6.13 13.24
C LEU A 422 -0.74 6.49 11.81
N TYR A 423 -1.77 7.29 11.69
CA TYR A 423 -2.22 7.88 10.43
C TYR A 423 -2.16 9.40 10.49
N CYS A 424 -1.65 10.04 9.45
CA CYS A 424 -1.68 11.49 9.30
C CYS A 424 -2.19 11.89 7.92
N ASN A 425 -2.93 13.00 7.84
CA ASN A 425 -3.39 13.46 6.53
C ASN A 425 -2.24 13.92 5.61
N GLY A 426 -1.10 14.32 6.16
CA GLY A 426 0.09 14.66 5.36
C GLY A 426 1.04 15.64 6.04
N ASN A 427 2.02 16.11 5.25
CA ASN A 427 3.13 16.88 5.78
C ASN A 427 2.94 18.39 5.69
N GLU A 428 3.20 19.10 6.79
CA GLU A 428 3.26 20.57 6.86
C GLU A 428 2.08 21.27 6.14
N ILE A 429 0.88 20.77 6.33
CA ILE A 429 -0.30 21.22 5.63
C ILE A 429 -0.64 22.66 6.01
N THR A 430 -1.03 23.45 5.02
CA THR A 430 -1.54 24.80 5.15
C THR A 430 -2.82 24.96 4.30
N GLY A 431 -3.65 25.93 4.63
CA GLY A 431 -4.90 26.18 3.88
C GLY A 431 -6.15 26.00 4.74
N ASN A 432 -7.14 25.25 4.28
CA ASN A 432 -8.41 25.07 4.97
C ASN A 432 -8.31 24.00 6.06
N PHE A 433 -8.16 24.41 7.31
CA PHE A 433 -8.09 23.51 8.46
C PHE A 433 -9.44 22.92 8.86
N ASP A 434 -10.57 23.47 8.44
CA ASP A 434 -11.88 22.85 8.64
C ASP A 434 -11.99 21.56 7.81
N PHE A 435 -11.43 21.54 6.59
CA PHE A 435 -11.32 20.33 5.79
C PHE A 435 -10.37 19.30 6.41
N ILE A 436 -9.24 19.74 6.99
CA ILE A 436 -8.32 18.83 7.69
C ILE A 436 -8.97 18.23 8.95
N GLU A 437 -9.73 19.03 9.70
CA GLU A 437 -10.53 18.53 10.83
C GLU A 437 -11.57 17.51 10.38
N GLU A 438 -12.32 17.80 9.30
CA GLU A 438 -13.27 16.85 8.69
C GLU A 438 -12.61 15.49 8.41
N LEU A 439 -11.49 15.48 7.68
CA LEU A 439 -10.76 14.25 7.35
C LEU A 439 -10.29 13.51 8.60
N THR A 440 -9.73 14.22 9.58
CA THR A 440 -9.20 13.62 10.80
C THR A 440 -10.31 13.00 11.64
N ALA A 441 -11.42 13.72 11.80
CA ALA A 441 -12.60 13.24 12.52
C ALA A 441 -13.26 12.04 11.83
N ASP A 442 -13.36 12.07 10.49
CA ASP A 442 -13.88 10.96 9.68
C ASP A 442 -12.99 9.72 9.80
N GLY A 443 -11.67 9.87 9.70
CA GLY A 443 -10.73 8.76 9.87
C GLY A 443 -10.90 8.07 11.22
N ARG A 444 -10.91 8.83 12.32
CA ARG A 444 -11.16 8.33 13.68
C ARG A 444 -12.47 7.56 13.85
N LYS A 445 -13.51 8.00 13.15
CA LYS A 445 -14.82 7.37 13.18
C LYS A 445 -14.88 6.09 12.35
N LEU A 446 -14.19 6.09 11.21
CA LEU A 446 -14.17 4.95 10.28
C LEU A 446 -13.34 3.78 10.80
N ASP A 447 -12.19 4.08 11.40
CA ASP A 447 -11.29 3.04 11.89
C ASP A 447 -10.66 3.45 13.24
N THR A 448 -10.96 2.68 14.26
CA THR A 448 -10.50 2.94 15.63
C THR A 448 -9.18 2.23 15.97
N ARG A 449 -8.59 1.51 15.05
CA ARG A 449 -7.36 0.71 15.25
C ARG A 449 -6.08 1.54 15.23
N HIS A 450 -6.14 2.81 14.82
CA HIS A 450 -5.02 3.72 14.66
C HIS A 450 -5.23 5.00 15.46
N LEU A 451 -4.16 5.77 15.69
CA LEU A 451 -4.27 7.16 16.14
C LEU A 451 -4.09 8.10 14.95
N TYR A 452 -4.76 9.23 15.01
CA TYR A 452 -4.91 10.17 13.90
C TYR A 452 -4.32 11.54 14.23
N SER A 453 -3.67 12.16 13.22
CA SER A 453 -3.23 13.56 13.26
C SER A 453 -3.58 14.25 11.94
N GLY A 454 -3.98 15.51 12.04
CA GLY A 454 -4.36 16.31 10.88
C GLY A 454 -3.17 16.70 10.00
N SER A 455 -2.02 16.93 10.61
CA SER A 455 -0.81 17.35 9.88
C SER A 455 0.44 17.09 10.69
N THR A 456 1.49 16.60 10.06
CA THR A 456 2.81 16.62 10.68
C THR A 456 3.35 18.05 10.63
N ALA A 457 3.73 18.57 11.80
CA ALA A 457 4.06 19.97 12.03
C ALA A 457 2.90 20.94 11.70
N ARG A 458 3.15 22.25 11.82
CA ARG A 458 2.18 23.33 11.57
C ARG A 458 1.04 23.37 12.60
N THR A 459 -0.19 23.42 12.15
CA THR A 459 -1.37 23.67 12.98
C THR A 459 -2.02 22.37 13.40
N ARG A 460 -2.47 22.29 14.64
CA ARG A 460 -3.31 21.22 15.16
C ARG A 460 -4.77 21.43 14.79
N VAL A 461 -5.48 20.32 14.71
CA VAL A 461 -6.94 20.28 14.63
C VAL A 461 -7.54 19.62 15.89
N PRO A 462 -8.81 19.90 16.23
CA PRO A 462 -9.44 19.38 17.45
C PRO A 462 -9.44 17.85 17.54
N SER A 463 -9.52 17.16 16.43
CA SER A 463 -9.54 15.69 16.36
C SER A 463 -8.17 15.02 16.45
N ASP A 464 -7.07 15.77 16.57
CA ASP A 464 -5.74 15.17 16.74
C ASP A 464 -5.64 14.33 18.01
N GLN A 465 -5.16 13.10 17.86
CA GLN A 465 -4.85 12.18 18.97
C GLN A 465 -3.36 12.14 19.31
N TYR A 466 -2.52 12.65 18.45
CA TYR A 466 -1.10 12.92 18.69
C TYR A 466 -0.68 14.15 17.88
N TYR A 467 0.45 14.74 18.22
CA TYR A 467 1.00 15.89 17.52
C TYR A 467 2.45 15.64 17.10
N VAL A 468 2.76 15.85 15.85
CA VAL A 468 4.13 15.82 15.34
C VAL A 468 4.68 17.25 15.36
N SER A 469 5.60 17.53 16.29
CA SER A 469 6.06 18.89 16.55
C SER A 469 7.08 19.36 15.53
N GLN A 470 6.99 20.62 15.15
CA GLN A 470 8.00 21.28 14.33
C GLN A 470 9.22 21.66 15.17
N GLN A 471 10.44 21.48 14.65
CA GLN A 471 11.71 21.80 15.33
C GLN A 471 11.98 23.31 15.50
N THR A 472 11.10 24.19 15.10
CA THR A 472 11.30 25.63 15.16
C THR A 472 10.69 26.24 16.41
N ASN A 473 11.25 27.35 16.88
CA ASN A 473 10.74 28.15 18.01
C ASN A 473 9.31 28.70 17.85
N LYS A 474 8.57 28.26 16.84
CA LYS A 474 7.22 28.73 16.48
C LYS A 474 6.11 27.74 16.80
N GLY A 475 6.42 26.55 17.29
CA GLY A 475 5.43 25.55 17.68
C GLY A 475 5.19 25.53 19.19
N PRO A 476 4.10 24.87 19.64
CA PRO A 476 3.78 24.73 21.06
C PRO A 476 4.79 23.85 21.82
N VAL A 477 5.64 23.11 21.12
CA VAL A 477 6.71 22.29 21.69
C VAL A 477 8.03 22.66 21.05
N LYS A 478 8.95 23.15 21.85
CA LYS A 478 10.33 23.41 21.42
C LYS A 478 11.17 22.17 21.60
N VAL A 479 11.20 21.29 20.61
CA VAL A 479 11.97 20.04 20.69
C VAL A 479 13.47 20.28 20.54
N TYR A 480 13.87 21.40 19.93
CA TYR A 480 15.28 21.71 19.68
C TYR A 480 15.57 23.22 19.69
N GLU A 481 16.48 23.65 20.55
CA GLU A 481 16.95 25.06 20.62
C GLU A 481 18.37 25.27 20.07
N GLY A 482 18.89 24.34 19.25
CA GLY A 482 20.23 24.43 18.67
C GLY A 482 21.36 24.19 19.68
N ARG A 483 21.07 23.66 20.88
CA ARG A 483 22.06 23.27 21.89
C ARG A 483 21.99 21.75 22.10
N PRO A 484 23.13 21.07 22.17
CA PRO A 484 23.16 19.67 22.59
C PRO A 484 22.50 19.52 23.96
N SER A 485 21.57 18.58 24.08
CA SER A 485 20.89 18.30 25.35
C SER A 485 20.75 16.80 25.53
N THR A 486 21.06 16.33 26.74
CA THR A 486 20.77 14.98 27.19
C THR A 486 19.43 14.87 27.90
N ASP A 487 18.72 15.97 28.05
CA ASP A 487 17.38 16.00 28.62
C ASP A 487 16.35 15.71 27.53
N TRP A 488 15.89 14.48 27.47
CA TRP A 488 14.87 13.99 26.55
C TRP A 488 13.45 14.12 27.09
N ASP A 489 13.27 14.51 28.36
CA ASP A 489 11.95 14.62 28.99
C ASP A 489 11.35 16.03 28.85
N ARG A 490 11.33 16.53 27.62
CA ARG A 490 10.73 17.83 27.29
C ARG A 490 9.20 17.77 27.11
N SER A 491 8.61 16.60 27.21
CA SER A 491 7.15 16.43 27.24
C SER A 491 6.48 17.20 28.38
N LYS A 492 7.23 17.53 29.43
CA LYS A 492 6.77 18.38 30.56
C LYS A 492 6.59 19.84 30.20
N GLU A 493 7.21 20.30 29.13
CA GLU A 493 7.16 21.72 28.70
C GLU A 493 6.09 21.95 27.61
N SER A 494 5.28 20.94 27.32
CA SER A 494 4.29 20.98 26.28
C SER A 494 2.95 21.48 26.82
N ASP A 495 2.43 22.56 26.26
CA ASP A 495 1.07 23.05 26.52
C ASP A 495 0.00 22.25 25.76
N VAL A 496 0.38 21.17 25.06
CA VAL A 496 -0.54 20.30 24.33
C VAL A 496 -1.00 19.13 25.20
N ASP A 497 -2.25 18.79 25.05
CA ASP A 497 -2.97 17.76 25.82
C ASP A 497 -2.95 16.37 25.16
N VAL A 498 -2.13 16.18 24.12
CA VAL A 498 -1.94 14.94 23.39
C VAL A 498 -0.45 14.56 23.37
N PRO A 499 -0.11 13.27 23.14
CA PRO A 499 1.27 12.84 22.94
C PRO A 499 1.97 13.62 21.83
N VAL A 500 3.25 13.92 22.03
CA VAL A 500 4.07 14.68 21.06
C VAL A 500 5.15 13.78 20.50
N ILE A 501 5.28 13.78 19.18
CA ILE A 501 6.36 13.13 18.43
C ILE A 501 7.24 14.21 17.83
N SER A 502 8.56 13.98 17.82
CA SER A 502 9.52 14.88 17.18
C SER A 502 9.43 14.79 15.65
N HIS A 503 9.33 15.95 15.00
CA HIS A 503 9.32 16.07 13.54
C HIS A 503 10.75 16.32 13.03
N GLU A 504 11.25 15.41 12.18
CA GLU A 504 12.49 15.54 11.40
C GLU A 504 13.71 15.97 12.24
N SER A 505 13.84 15.43 13.46
CA SER A 505 14.98 15.70 14.33
C SER A 505 16.26 15.15 13.72
N GLY A 506 17.36 15.94 13.78
CA GLY A 506 18.63 15.54 13.19
C GLY A 506 18.66 15.66 11.66
N GLN A 507 17.77 16.43 11.05
CA GLN A 507 17.79 16.72 9.61
C GLN A 507 19.03 17.57 9.27
N ARG A 508 20.15 16.90 8.99
CA ARG A 508 21.42 17.52 8.62
C ARG A 508 21.87 17.03 7.25
N CYS A 509 22.23 17.96 6.39
CA CYS A 509 22.79 17.63 5.08
C CYS A 509 24.26 17.17 5.23
N VAL A 510 24.53 15.97 4.74
CA VAL A 510 25.89 15.45 4.61
C VAL A 510 26.42 15.81 3.23
N TYR A 511 27.71 16.19 3.13
CA TYR A 511 28.34 16.44 1.85
C TYR A 511 28.35 15.17 1.00
N PRO A 512 28.10 15.23 -0.34
CA PRO A 512 28.01 14.03 -1.18
C PRO A 512 29.27 13.16 -1.13
N ASP A 513 29.09 11.85 -0.99
CA ASP A 513 30.17 10.89 -1.25
C ASP A 513 30.21 10.55 -2.73
N PHE A 514 31.15 11.12 -3.47
CA PHE A 514 31.26 10.89 -4.92
C PHE A 514 31.61 9.45 -5.31
N ARG A 515 32.01 8.59 -4.34
CA ARG A 515 32.19 7.14 -4.58
C ARG A 515 30.86 6.43 -4.84
N GLU A 516 29.75 7.05 -4.44
CA GLU A 516 28.41 6.53 -4.65
C GLU A 516 27.94 6.64 -6.12
N ILE A 517 28.53 7.53 -6.94
CA ILE A 517 28.12 7.80 -8.33
C ILE A 517 27.94 6.51 -9.14
N GLY A 518 28.88 5.58 -9.03
CA GLY A 518 28.83 4.30 -9.75
C GLY A 518 27.74 3.33 -9.33
N LYS A 519 26.99 3.62 -8.24
CA LYS A 519 25.87 2.80 -7.76
C LYS A 519 24.53 3.15 -8.43
N TYR A 520 24.43 4.31 -9.09
CA TYR A 520 23.23 4.77 -9.76
C TYR A 520 23.14 4.18 -11.16
N THR A 521 22.69 2.94 -11.26
CA THR A 521 22.62 2.15 -12.50
C THR A 521 21.21 1.94 -13.02
N GLY A 522 20.20 2.49 -12.33
CA GLY A 522 18.79 2.39 -12.66
C GLY A 522 18.27 3.55 -13.52
N PRO A 523 16.99 3.91 -13.37
CA PRO A 523 16.34 4.94 -14.18
C PRO A 523 16.79 6.36 -13.85
N VAL A 524 17.61 6.56 -12.80
CA VAL A 524 18.17 7.86 -12.42
C VAL A 524 19.70 7.82 -12.40
N GLU A 525 20.32 8.94 -12.77
CA GLU A 525 21.77 9.17 -12.72
C GLU A 525 22.12 10.24 -11.69
N ALA A 526 23.27 10.08 -11.02
CA ALA A 526 23.79 11.02 -10.02
C ALA A 526 24.49 12.24 -10.68
N ARG A 527 23.84 12.88 -11.66
CA ARG A 527 24.39 14.03 -12.38
C ARG A 527 24.60 15.25 -11.49
N ASN A 528 23.83 15.36 -10.41
CA ASN A 528 24.06 16.34 -9.36
C ASN A 528 25.41 16.10 -8.65
N PHE A 529 25.75 14.85 -8.31
CA PHE A 529 27.04 14.53 -7.67
C PHE A 529 28.21 14.81 -8.62
N GLU A 530 28.05 14.49 -9.91
CA GLU A 530 29.06 14.83 -10.92
C GLU A 530 29.26 16.34 -11.01
N LEU A 531 28.17 17.12 -11.01
CA LEU A 531 28.22 18.56 -11.06
C LEU A 531 28.92 19.14 -9.81
N TRP A 532 28.60 18.64 -8.62
CA TRP A 532 29.26 19.05 -7.39
C TRP A 532 30.75 18.70 -7.39
N ARG A 533 31.12 17.52 -7.88
CA ARG A 533 32.52 17.09 -8.03
C ARG A 533 33.30 18.01 -9.00
N GLU A 534 32.71 18.37 -10.14
CA GLU A 534 33.28 19.31 -11.11
C GLU A 534 33.50 20.69 -10.48
N MET A 535 32.49 21.21 -9.76
CA MET A 535 32.59 22.51 -9.07
C MET A 535 33.70 22.51 -8.01
N LEU A 536 33.81 21.45 -7.23
CA LEU A 536 34.85 21.32 -6.20
C LEU A 536 36.25 21.27 -6.83
N THR A 537 36.39 20.49 -7.92
CA THR A 537 37.65 20.38 -8.67
C THR A 537 38.07 21.72 -9.31
N ALA A 538 37.12 22.45 -9.90
CA ALA A 538 37.34 23.76 -10.48
C ALA A 538 37.81 24.81 -9.46
N ASN A 539 37.49 24.63 -8.20
CA ASN A 539 37.94 25.46 -7.08
C ASN A 539 39.23 24.94 -6.39
N GLY A 540 39.92 23.97 -6.98
CA GLY A 540 41.16 23.42 -6.46
C GLY A 540 41.02 22.55 -5.20
N MET A 541 39.80 22.09 -4.89
CA MET A 541 39.49 21.33 -3.70
C MET A 541 39.05 19.87 -3.97
N GLY A 542 39.25 19.39 -5.20
CA GLY A 542 38.80 18.07 -5.62
C GLY A 542 39.34 16.91 -4.77
N ASP A 543 40.59 16.98 -4.37
CA ASP A 543 41.25 15.98 -3.52
C ASP A 543 40.71 15.96 -2.06
N GLN A 544 40.04 17.03 -1.62
CA GLN A 544 39.45 17.16 -0.29
C GLN A 544 38.00 16.67 -0.20
N ALA A 545 37.42 16.21 -1.31
CA ALA A 545 36.00 15.83 -1.37
C ALA A 545 35.60 14.82 -0.29
N HIS A 546 36.44 13.81 -0.07
CA HIS A 546 36.17 12.78 0.94
C HIS A 546 36.30 13.31 2.37
N ASP A 547 37.17 14.28 2.61
CA ASP A 547 37.32 14.91 3.93
C ASP A 547 36.08 15.76 4.26
N PHE A 548 35.51 16.46 3.29
CA PHE A 548 34.24 17.17 3.44
C PHE A 548 33.09 16.23 3.77
N PHE A 549 32.99 15.08 3.07
CA PHE A 549 32.01 14.06 3.37
C PHE A 549 32.17 13.55 4.81
N ARG A 550 33.38 13.16 5.20
CA ARG A 550 33.65 12.64 6.56
C ARG A 550 33.38 13.69 7.64
N ALA A 551 33.80 14.93 7.43
CA ALA A 551 33.62 16.00 8.40
C ALA A 551 32.11 16.31 8.60
N SER A 552 31.35 16.41 7.51
CA SER A 552 29.91 16.67 7.58
C SER A 552 29.15 15.48 8.22
N GLY A 553 29.55 14.24 7.91
CA GLY A 553 28.98 13.04 8.53
C GLY A 553 29.32 12.93 10.02
N ALA A 554 30.53 13.29 10.43
CA ALA A 554 30.92 13.32 11.85
C ALA A 554 30.08 14.30 12.67
N LEU A 555 29.71 15.46 12.10
CA LEU A 555 28.85 16.44 12.76
C LEU A 555 27.45 15.89 13.02
N THR A 556 26.93 15.04 12.14
CA THR A 556 25.60 14.42 12.33
C THR A 556 25.58 13.34 13.41
N VAL A 557 26.73 12.75 13.73
CA VAL A 557 26.85 11.71 14.78
C VAL A 557 27.01 12.32 16.17
N VAL A 558 27.55 13.54 16.27
CA VAL A 558 27.84 14.21 17.55
C VAL A 558 26.63 14.98 18.11
N GLU A 559 25.68 15.37 17.24
CA GLU A 559 24.43 16.03 17.61
C GLU A 559 23.29 15.02 17.85
#